data_3e22281e8917572c3ed2f8979d5ca0a2
#
_entry.id   3e22281e8917572c3ed2f8979d5ca0a2
#
_cell.length_a   1.000
_cell.length_b   1.000
_cell.length_c   1.000
_cell.angle_alpha   90.00
_cell.angle_beta   90.00
_cell.angle_gamma   90.00
#
_symmetry.space_group_name_H-M   'P 1'
#
loop_
_entity.id
_entity.type
_entity.pdbx_description
1 polymer ?
#
loop_
_entity_poly.entity_id
_entity_poly.type
_entity_poly.pdbx_seq_one_letter_code
_entity_poly.pdbx_strand_id
1 'polypeptide(L)'
;MKSSGEATDPRPSNLSYPTTAIKAFHVLAKPTGPACNLDCAYCFFLDKAYFYPGANFRMSDEVLEQYIKQLIEAHQADQVAISWQGGEPTLMGLDFYRQALAIAENYRRPGMSFLHTMQTNGTLINDDWCAFFKEHNFLIGISIDGPRELHDIYRLDKGGNPTFERVMRGIRLLQKHSVDFNIIVTVNHVNADYPLEVYRFIRDEIGADYIQFIPVVERINAEGLSLRQEGEGVSDRSVRPEQFGRFLTTIFDEWVHRDVGRVFVQTFEAALANWAGMGSSGICVFNPTCGSALAMEHNGDLYACDHFVEPDYFLGNINNSHMLDLVSSEQQLKFGRDKRESLPQFCLDCDVRFAC
;
A
#
# COMPACT_ATOMS: atom_id res chain seq x y z
N MET A 1 -29.82 35.42 -5.37
CA MET A 1 -29.81 34.82 -4.04
C MET A 1 -29.96 33.31 -4.24
N LYS A 2 -28.87 32.55 -4.20
CA LYS A 2 -28.89 31.08 -4.20
C LYS A 2 -28.46 30.68 -2.79
N SER A 3 -29.37 30.05 -2.07
CA SER A 3 -29.15 29.49 -0.74
C SER A 3 -28.13 28.34 -0.84
N SER A 4 -27.00 28.50 -0.16
CA SER A 4 -26.05 27.41 0.12
C SER A 4 -26.74 26.43 1.08
N GLY A 5 -27.16 25.28 0.57
CA GLY A 5 -27.61 24.18 1.41
C GLY A 5 -26.38 23.61 2.13
N GLU A 6 -26.28 23.81 3.43
CA GLU A 6 -25.38 23.05 4.30
C GLU A 6 -25.78 21.58 4.24
N ALA A 7 -24.85 20.75 3.78
CA ALA A 7 -24.99 19.32 3.84
C ALA A 7 -24.98 18.89 5.32
N THR A 8 -26.13 18.48 5.84
CA THR A 8 -26.26 17.92 7.19
C THR A 8 -25.51 16.58 7.26
N ASP A 9 -24.60 16.46 8.23
CA ASP A 9 -23.84 15.25 8.53
C ASP A 9 -24.82 14.12 8.94
N PRO A 10 -24.84 12.98 8.23
CA PRO A 10 -25.83 11.91 8.47
C PRO A 10 -25.53 11.00 9.69
N ARG A 11 -24.57 11.36 10.56
CA ARG A 11 -24.20 10.52 11.71
C ARG A 11 -25.30 10.51 12.79
N PRO A 12 -25.58 9.36 13.43
CA PRO A 12 -26.49 9.30 14.56
C PRO A 12 -25.97 10.12 15.73
N SER A 13 -26.86 10.90 16.35
CA SER A 13 -26.58 11.91 17.38
C SER A 13 -26.00 11.41 18.72
N ASN A 14 -25.72 10.09 18.84
CA ASN A 14 -25.31 9.47 20.11
C ASN A 14 -23.87 8.91 20.13
N LEU A 15 -23.08 9.12 19.07
CA LEU A 15 -21.68 8.76 19.05
C LEU A 15 -20.86 10.03 19.24
N SER A 16 -20.13 10.13 20.35
CA SER A 16 -19.22 11.24 20.67
C SER A 16 -17.91 11.16 19.86
N TYR A 17 -18.02 11.06 18.54
CA TYR A 17 -16.83 11.15 17.69
C TYR A 17 -16.42 12.62 17.53
N PRO A 18 -15.12 12.93 17.46
CA PRO A 18 -14.66 14.28 17.15
C PRO A 18 -15.25 14.72 15.81
N THR A 19 -15.83 15.91 15.75
CA THR A 19 -16.41 16.49 14.53
C THR A 19 -15.39 16.69 13.40
N THR A 20 -14.10 16.60 13.71
CA THR A 20 -12.95 16.73 12.83
C THR A 20 -12.35 15.39 12.39
N ALA A 21 -12.94 14.26 12.78
CA ALA A 21 -12.44 12.93 12.38
C ALA A 21 -12.45 12.77 10.86
N ILE A 22 -11.40 12.16 10.33
CA ILE A 22 -11.35 11.69 8.93
C ILE A 22 -12.49 10.69 8.76
N LYS A 23 -13.43 10.98 7.84
CA LYS A 23 -14.64 10.16 7.66
C LYS A 23 -14.33 8.74 7.17
N ALA A 24 -13.26 8.58 6.40
CA ALA A 24 -12.75 7.29 5.93
C ALA A 24 -11.23 7.32 5.94
N PHE A 25 -10.64 6.26 6.46
CA PHE A 25 -9.20 6.05 6.45
C PHE A 25 -8.90 4.57 6.21
N HIS A 26 -7.66 4.29 5.90
CA HIS A 26 -7.16 2.96 5.59
C HIS A 26 -5.95 2.66 6.46
N VAL A 27 -5.85 1.43 6.95
CA VAL A 27 -4.72 0.99 7.77
C VAL A 27 -4.06 -0.20 7.10
N LEU A 28 -2.80 -0.05 6.73
CA LEU A 28 -1.94 -1.14 6.29
C LEU A 28 -1.32 -1.80 7.53
N ALA A 29 -1.90 -2.91 7.96
CA ALA A 29 -1.40 -3.65 9.11
C ALA A 29 -0.22 -4.54 8.71
N LYS A 30 0.84 -4.49 9.52
CA LYS A 30 2.11 -5.19 9.31
C LYS A 30 2.33 -6.27 10.38
N PRO A 31 1.64 -7.43 10.27
CA PRO A 31 1.63 -8.43 11.33
C PRO A 31 3.00 -9.07 11.57
N THR A 32 3.90 -9.03 10.59
CA THR A 32 5.28 -9.49 10.69
C THR A 32 6.29 -8.35 10.86
N GLY A 33 5.81 -7.09 11.03
CA GLY A 33 6.71 -5.94 10.97
C GLY A 33 7.59 -5.99 9.72
N PRO A 34 8.88 -5.69 9.82
CA PRO A 34 9.83 -5.78 8.71
C PRO A 34 10.34 -7.20 8.41
N ALA A 35 9.93 -8.24 9.17
CA ALA A 35 10.40 -9.59 8.90
C ALA A 35 9.92 -10.11 7.54
N CYS A 36 10.85 -10.54 6.72
CA CYS A 36 10.62 -11.07 5.37
C CYS A 36 11.52 -12.26 5.09
N ASN A 37 11.11 -13.17 4.21
CA ASN A 37 11.93 -14.27 3.69
C ASN A 37 12.78 -13.87 2.49
N LEU A 38 12.57 -12.65 1.94
CA LEU A 38 13.40 -12.04 0.91
C LEU A 38 14.33 -10.96 1.51
N ASP A 39 15.30 -10.56 0.70
CA ASP A 39 16.27 -9.51 0.98
C ASP A 39 16.42 -8.60 -0.27
N CYS A 40 15.30 -8.02 -0.70
CA CYS A 40 15.28 -7.16 -1.88
C CYS A 40 16.13 -5.93 -1.65
N ALA A 41 17.10 -5.67 -2.55
CA ALA A 41 18.14 -4.67 -2.35
C ALA A 41 17.63 -3.21 -2.21
N TYR A 42 16.42 -2.92 -2.69
CA TYR A 42 15.77 -1.61 -2.58
C TYR A 42 14.65 -1.57 -1.54
N CYS A 43 14.51 -2.57 -0.67
CA CYS A 43 13.38 -2.65 0.25
C CYS A 43 13.52 -1.65 1.40
N PHE A 44 12.83 -0.53 1.29
CA PHE A 44 12.82 0.51 2.34
C PHE A 44 12.26 0.03 3.68
N PHE A 45 11.55 -1.10 3.69
CA PHE A 45 10.84 -1.57 4.87
C PHE A 45 11.68 -2.53 5.73
N LEU A 46 12.63 -3.29 5.17
CA LEU A 46 13.48 -4.22 5.93
C LEU A 46 14.28 -3.49 7.02
N ASP A 47 14.80 -2.31 6.71
CA ASP A 47 15.60 -1.51 7.63
C ASP A 47 14.80 -0.93 8.79
N LYS A 48 13.45 -0.95 8.73
CA LYS A 48 12.60 -0.53 9.84
C LYS A 48 12.76 -1.42 11.08
N ALA A 49 13.34 -2.61 10.94
CA ALA A 49 13.77 -3.44 12.07
C ALA A 49 14.67 -2.68 13.07
N TYR A 50 15.41 -1.70 12.58
CA TYR A 50 16.28 -0.86 13.41
C TYR A 50 15.51 -0.07 14.47
N PHE A 51 14.27 0.30 14.21
CA PHE A 51 13.43 1.02 15.18
C PHE A 51 12.82 0.12 16.26
N TYR A 52 12.95 -1.20 16.14
CA TYR A 52 12.36 -2.18 17.05
C TYR A 52 13.40 -3.22 17.53
N PRO A 53 14.48 -2.79 18.22
CA PRO A 53 15.54 -3.68 18.63
C PRO A 53 15.03 -4.77 19.59
N GLY A 54 15.32 -6.03 19.24
CA GLY A 54 14.91 -7.19 20.05
C GLY A 54 13.44 -7.62 19.88
N ALA A 55 12.69 -7.01 18.99
CA ALA A 55 11.31 -7.40 18.72
C ALA A 55 11.20 -8.79 18.04
N ASN A 56 10.12 -9.50 18.37
CA ASN A 56 9.82 -10.81 17.75
C ASN A 56 9.16 -10.69 16.38
N PHE A 57 8.80 -9.48 15.95
CA PHE A 57 8.13 -9.20 14.67
C PHE A 57 6.94 -10.12 14.38
N ARG A 58 6.14 -10.40 15.38
CA ARG A 58 4.88 -11.12 15.24
C ARG A 58 3.80 -10.42 16.03
N MET A 59 2.71 -10.10 15.36
CA MET A 59 1.51 -9.54 16.02
C MET A 59 0.94 -10.58 16.97
N SER A 60 0.69 -10.16 18.23
CA SER A 60 0.03 -11.02 19.19
C SER A 60 -1.49 -11.08 18.96
N ASP A 61 -2.15 -12.07 19.58
CA ASP A 61 -3.60 -12.21 19.49
C ASP A 61 -4.33 -11.01 20.08
N GLU A 62 -3.78 -10.41 21.14
CA GLU A 62 -4.36 -9.22 21.79
C GLU A 62 -4.29 -8.01 20.86
N VAL A 63 -3.14 -7.79 20.19
CA VAL A 63 -2.99 -6.68 19.22
C VAL A 63 -3.89 -6.90 18.01
N LEU A 64 -3.99 -8.14 17.54
CA LEU A 64 -4.88 -8.51 16.42
C LEU A 64 -6.34 -8.19 16.74
N GLU A 65 -6.81 -8.58 17.94
CA GLU A 65 -8.18 -8.30 18.38
C GLU A 65 -8.42 -6.79 18.51
N GLN A 66 -7.52 -6.05 19.17
CA GLN A 66 -7.62 -4.59 19.31
C GLN A 66 -7.64 -3.89 17.94
N TYR A 67 -6.78 -4.32 17.01
CA TYR A 67 -6.74 -3.77 15.66
C TYR A 67 -8.09 -3.91 14.96
N ILE A 68 -8.59 -5.13 14.83
CA ILE A 68 -9.82 -5.40 14.07
C ILE A 68 -11.03 -4.74 14.74
N LYS A 69 -11.13 -4.83 16.07
CA LYS A 69 -12.19 -4.21 16.84
C LYS A 69 -12.23 -2.70 16.61
N GLN A 70 -11.10 -2.01 16.87
CA GLN A 70 -11.04 -0.55 16.75
C GLN A 70 -11.20 -0.07 15.31
N LEU A 71 -10.70 -0.84 14.32
CA LEU A 71 -10.91 -0.54 12.91
C LEU A 71 -12.41 -0.56 12.56
N ILE A 72 -13.13 -1.57 13.02
CA ILE A 72 -14.58 -1.69 12.79
C ILE A 72 -15.34 -0.58 13.52
N GLU A 73 -14.99 -0.30 14.78
CA GLU A 73 -15.61 0.75 15.59
C GLU A 73 -15.40 2.15 14.99
N ALA A 74 -14.23 2.40 14.41
CA ALA A 74 -13.87 3.68 13.83
C ALA A 74 -14.53 3.97 12.47
N HIS A 75 -15.04 2.95 11.78
CA HIS A 75 -15.64 3.11 10.45
C HIS A 75 -17.16 3.05 10.52
N GLN A 76 -17.82 4.00 9.86
CA GLN A 76 -19.30 4.01 9.70
C GLN A 76 -19.74 3.49 8.33
N ALA A 77 -18.79 3.24 7.42
CA ALA A 77 -19.07 2.72 6.09
C ALA A 77 -19.64 1.29 6.14
N ASP A 78 -20.44 0.94 5.15
CA ASP A 78 -20.97 -0.41 4.97
C ASP A 78 -19.89 -1.42 4.58
N GLN A 79 -18.74 -0.96 4.09
CA GLN A 79 -17.59 -1.80 3.78
C GLN A 79 -16.34 -1.30 4.50
N VAL A 80 -15.65 -2.20 5.19
CA VAL A 80 -14.37 -1.95 5.88
C VAL A 80 -13.28 -2.79 5.25
N ALA A 81 -12.17 -2.14 4.86
CA ALA A 81 -11.01 -2.83 4.33
C ALA A 81 -10.08 -3.27 5.47
N ILE A 82 -9.78 -4.57 5.51
CA ILE A 82 -8.77 -5.17 6.38
C ILE A 82 -7.57 -5.55 5.50
N SER A 83 -6.49 -4.79 5.62
CA SER A 83 -5.38 -4.83 4.67
C SER A 83 -4.08 -5.23 5.34
N TRP A 84 -3.45 -6.26 4.79
CA TRP A 84 -2.24 -6.87 5.30
C TRP A 84 -1.06 -6.60 4.39
N GLN A 85 0.03 -6.13 4.98
CA GLN A 85 1.29 -5.84 4.32
C GLN A 85 2.46 -6.07 5.31
N GLY A 86 3.61 -5.52 5.05
CA GLY A 86 4.76 -5.54 5.93
C GLY A 86 5.99 -6.10 5.23
N GLY A 87 6.81 -6.85 5.94
CA GLY A 87 7.89 -7.63 5.34
C GLY A 87 7.31 -8.71 4.42
N GLU A 88 6.90 -9.82 5.01
CA GLU A 88 6.11 -10.82 4.28
C GLU A 88 4.97 -11.35 5.17
N PRO A 89 3.73 -10.94 4.94
CA PRO A 89 2.61 -11.28 5.82
C PRO A 89 2.30 -12.78 5.86
N THR A 90 2.59 -13.54 4.80
CA THR A 90 2.36 -15.00 4.78
C THR A 90 3.21 -15.77 5.79
N LEU A 91 4.26 -15.16 6.36
CA LEU A 91 5.05 -15.74 7.46
C LEU A 91 4.24 -15.90 8.77
N MET A 92 3.11 -15.21 8.92
CA MET A 92 2.20 -15.45 10.04
C MET A 92 1.53 -16.81 10.00
N GLY A 93 1.37 -17.41 8.82
CA GLY A 93 0.66 -18.67 8.61
C GLY A 93 -0.86 -18.49 8.53
N LEU A 94 -1.56 -19.49 7.97
CA LEU A 94 -3.01 -19.42 7.71
C LEU A 94 -3.85 -19.28 8.99
N ASP A 95 -3.43 -19.88 10.10
CA ASP A 95 -4.20 -19.88 11.33
C ASP A 95 -4.38 -18.47 11.91
N PHE A 96 -3.35 -17.62 11.76
CA PHE A 96 -3.46 -16.19 12.11
C PHE A 96 -4.58 -15.50 11.33
N TYR A 97 -4.68 -15.73 10.03
CA TYR A 97 -5.72 -15.10 9.20
C TYR A 97 -7.11 -15.69 9.43
N ARG A 98 -7.20 -16.99 9.73
CA ARG A 98 -8.48 -17.59 10.17
C ARG A 98 -8.97 -16.95 11.47
N GLN A 99 -8.08 -16.71 12.41
CA GLN A 99 -8.40 -15.99 13.64
C GLN A 99 -8.81 -14.54 13.37
N ALA A 100 -8.09 -13.83 12.48
CA ALA A 100 -8.44 -12.47 12.07
C ALA A 100 -9.87 -12.40 11.50
N LEU A 101 -10.24 -13.33 10.63
CA LEU A 101 -11.60 -13.41 10.08
C LEU A 101 -12.63 -13.69 11.17
N ALA A 102 -12.37 -14.62 12.08
CA ALA A 102 -13.28 -14.94 13.19
C ALA A 102 -13.51 -13.71 14.10
N ILE A 103 -12.45 -12.96 14.39
CA ILE A 103 -12.55 -11.71 15.16
C ILE A 103 -13.38 -10.68 14.38
N ALA A 104 -13.14 -10.49 13.08
CA ALA A 104 -13.91 -9.55 12.28
C ALA A 104 -15.41 -9.89 12.27
N GLU A 105 -15.76 -11.18 12.17
CA GLU A 105 -17.16 -11.63 12.25
C GLU A 105 -17.79 -11.35 13.62
N ASN A 106 -17.06 -11.51 14.73
CA ASN A 106 -17.56 -11.23 16.07
C ASN A 106 -17.92 -9.75 16.28
N TYR A 107 -17.21 -8.84 15.60
CA TYR A 107 -17.46 -7.39 15.67
C TYR A 107 -18.28 -6.84 14.49
N ARG A 108 -18.72 -7.70 13.57
CA ARG A 108 -19.50 -7.30 12.39
C ARG A 108 -20.82 -6.63 12.81
N ARG A 109 -21.09 -5.47 12.26
CA ARG A 109 -22.40 -4.81 12.42
C ARG A 109 -23.38 -5.24 11.32
N PRO A 110 -24.69 -5.16 11.55
CA PRO A 110 -25.69 -5.43 10.52
C PRO A 110 -25.46 -4.57 9.26
N GLY A 111 -25.44 -5.20 8.10
CA GLY A 111 -25.19 -4.55 6.80
C GLY A 111 -23.71 -4.32 6.45
N MET A 112 -22.77 -4.57 7.39
CA MET A 112 -21.35 -4.40 7.14
C MET A 112 -20.77 -5.57 6.33
N SER A 113 -19.87 -5.24 5.41
CA SER A 113 -19.04 -6.19 4.65
C SER A 113 -17.57 -5.90 4.86
N PHE A 114 -16.72 -6.89 4.62
CA PHE A 114 -15.27 -6.73 4.70
C PHE A 114 -14.65 -6.91 3.31
N LEU A 115 -13.66 -6.05 3.01
CA LEU A 115 -12.75 -6.22 1.89
C LEU A 115 -11.41 -6.68 2.45
N HIS A 116 -11.04 -7.92 2.17
CA HIS A 116 -9.75 -8.47 2.61
C HIS A 116 -8.72 -8.29 1.52
N THR A 117 -7.59 -7.66 1.85
CA THR A 117 -6.47 -7.48 0.91
C THR A 117 -5.16 -7.91 1.54
N MET A 118 -4.25 -8.45 0.72
CA MET A 118 -2.91 -8.82 1.17
C MET A 118 -1.89 -8.49 0.10
N GLN A 119 -0.85 -7.74 0.47
CA GLN A 119 0.32 -7.53 -0.38
C GLN A 119 1.41 -8.52 0.02
N THR A 120 1.87 -9.34 -0.93
CA THR A 120 2.86 -10.40 -0.69
C THR A 120 3.89 -10.47 -1.82
N ASN A 121 5.05 -11.01 -1.51
CA ASN A 121 6.06 -11.35 -2.52
C ASN A 121 5.71 -12.66 -3.29
N GLY A 122 4.67 -13.36 -2.90
CA GLY A 122 4.13 -14.53 -3.60
C GLY A 122 4.93 -15.83 -3.48
N THR A 123 6.12 -15.80 -2.89
CA THR A 123 7.04 -16.97 -2.90
C THR A 123 6.59 -18.12 -2.01
N LEU A 124 5.73 -17.85 -1.01
CA LEU A 124 5.24 -18.85 -0.05
C LEU A 124 3.80 -19.30 -0.36
N ILE A 125 3.18 -18.79 -1.41
CA ILE A 125 1.83 -19.21 -1.83
C ILE A 125 1.85 -20.69 -2.26
N ASN A 126 0.88 -21.45 -1.75
CA ASN A 126 0.60 -22.83 -2.08
C ASN A 126 -0.92 -23.04 -2.29
N ASP A 127 -1.36 -24.27 -2.56
CA ASP A 127 -2.77 -24.60 -2.78
C ASP A 127 -3.65 -24.27 -1.55
N ASP A 128 -3.17 -24.44 -0.33
CA ASP A 128 -3.92 -24.13 0.90
C ASP A 128 -4.15 -22.62 1.04
N TRP A 129 -3.13 -21.79 0.73
CA TRP A 129 -3.27 -20.34 0.69
C TRP A 129 -4.29 -19.91 -0.37
N CYS A 130 -4.21 -20.50 -1.57
CA CYS A 130 -5.14 -20.14 -2.65
C CYS A 130 -6.58 -20.55 -2.33
N ALA A 131 -6.80 -21.72 -1.73
CA ALA A 131 -8.12 -22.13 -1.27
C ALA A 131 -8.69 -21.17 -0.23
N PHE A 132 -7.89 -20.79 0.75
CA PHE A 132 -8.26 -19.79 1.76
C PHE A 132 -8.59 -18.42 1.14
N PHE A 133 -7.73 -17.91 0.26
CA PHE A 133 -7.97 -16.63 -0.41
C PHE A 133 -9.26 -16.63 -1.23
N LYS A 134 -9.52 -17.73 -1.95
CA LYS A 134 -10.75 -17.87 -2.77
C LYS A 134 -11.99 -17.95 -1.91
N GLU A 135 -11.98 -18.77 -0.85
CA GLU A 135 -13.10 -18.93 0.07
C GLU A 135 -13.52 -17.61 0.72
N HIS A 136 -12.54 -16.76 1.07
CA HIS A 136 -12.77 -15.52 1.79
C HIS A 136 -12.67 -14.26 0.93
N ASN A 137 -12.66 -14.40 -0.40
CA ASN A 137 -12.63 -13.31 -1.38
C ASN A 137 -11.51 -12.29 -1.12
N PHE A 138 -10.29 -12.78 -0.88
CA PHE A 138 -9.12 -11.90 -0.78
C PHE A 138 -8.75 -11.34 -2.14
N LEU A 139 -8.38 -10.05 -2.18
CA LEU A 139 -7.62 -9.46 -3.27
C LEU A 139 -6.14 -9.49 -2.95
N ILE A 140 -5.34 -10.13 -3.80
CA ILE A 140 -3.92 -10.35 -3.56
C ILE A 140 -3.07 -9.42 -4.44
N GLY A 141 -2.24 -8.58 -3.81
CA GLY A 141 -1.20 -7.85 -4.52
C GLY A 141 0.07 -8.69 -4.61
N ILE A 142 0.56 -8.94 -5.82
CA ILE A 142 1.80 -9.68 -6.05
C ILE A 142 2.89 -8.74 -6.54
N SER A 143 4.05 -8.83 -5.89
CA SER A 143 5.22 -8.06 -6.28
C SER A 143 6.08 -8.81 -7.31
N ILE A 144 6.20 -8.28 -8.53
CA ILE A 144 7.10 -8.78 -9.57
C ILE A 144 7.57 -7.63 -10.47
N ASP A 145 8.86 -7.52 -10.75
CA ASP A 145 9.44 -6.32 -11.36
C ASP A 145 9.64 -6.43 -12.88
N GLY A 146 9.09 -7.44 -13.51
CA GLY A 146 9.20 -7.71 -14.94
C GLY A 146 9.68 -9.13 -15.23
N PRO A 147 10.19 -9.42 -16.45
CA PRO A 147 10.82 -10.67 -16.80
C PRO A 147 11.95 -11.06 -15.84
N ARG A 148 12.35 -12.34 -15.87
CA ARG A 148 13.37 -12.92 -14.98
C ARG A 148 14.62 -12.04 -14.83
N GLU A 149 15.16 -11.62 -15.95
CA GLU A 149 16.43 -10.88 -16.03
C GLU A 149 16.36 -9.53 -15.31
N LEU A 150 15.17 -8.93 -15.23
CA LEU A 150 14.93 -7.67 -14.53
C LEU A 150 14.54 -7.89 -13.06
N HIS A 151 13.72 -8.92 -12.80
CA HIS A 151 13.24 -9.23 -11.45
C HIS A 151 14.37 -9.69 -10.53
N ASP A 152 15.19 -10.64 -10.99
CA ASP A 152 16.20 -11.31 -10.18
C ASP A 152 17.46 -10.43 -9.91
N ILE A 153 17.53 -9.20 -10.45
CA ILE A 153 18.60 -8.26 -10.11
C ILE A 153 18.51 -7.79 -8.66
N TYR A 154 17.32 -7.49 -8.19
CA TYR A 154 17.13 -6.88 -6.88
C TYR A 154 16.23 -7.70 -5.94
N ARG A 155 15.38 -8.60 -6.46
CA ARG A 155 14.50 -9.44 -5.63
C ARG A 155 15.13 -10.80 -5.36
N LEU A 156 16.08 -10.81 -4.44
CA LEU A 156 16.77 -12.02 -3.99
C LEU A 156 16.21 -12.49 -2.64
N ASP A 157 16.41 -13.76 -2.33
CA ASP A 157 16.15 -14.25 -0.97
C ASP A 157 17.36 -13.97 -0.05
N LYS A 158 17.20 -14.25 1.24
CA LYS A 158 18.27 -14.05 2.24
C LYS A 158 19.57 -14.82 1.99
N GLY A 159 19.53 -15.81 1.12
CA GLY A 159 20.70 -16.57 0.65
C GLY A 159 21.31 -15.99 -0.63
N GLY A 160 20.78 -14.89 -1.17
CA GLY A 160 21.20 -14.30 -2.44
C GLY A 160 20.71 -15.07 -3.67
N ASN A 161 19.73 -15.96 -3.53
CA ASN A 161 19.20 -16.73 -4.64
C ASN A 161 18.08 -15.98 -5.36
N PRO A 162 17.94 -16.16 -6.70
CA PRO A 162 16.87 -15.58 -7.49
C PRO A 162 15.49 -16.07 -7.04
N THR A 163 14.46 -15.22 -7.19
CA THR A 163 13.12 -15.51 -6.68
C THR A 163 12.04 -15.60 -7.76
N PHE A 164 12.33 -15.24 -9.00
CA PHE A 164 11.38 -15.19 -10.11
C PHE A 164 10.52 -16.46 -10.26
N GLU A 165 11.14 -17.63 -10.29
CA GLU A 165 10.39 -18.89 -10.46
C GLU A 165 9.43 -19.18 -9.30
N ARG A 166 9.81 -18.79 -8.08
CA ARG A 166 8.95 -18.97 -6.90
C ARG A 166 7.74 -18.03 -6.96
N VAL A 167 7.93 -16.79 -7.40
CA VAL A 167 6.85 -15.81 -7.61
C VAL A 167 5.91 -16.27 -8.73
N MET A 168 6.45 -16.66 -9.87
CA MET A 168 5.66 -17.17 -11.01
C MET A 168 4.88 -18.43 -10.65
N ARG A 169 5.43 -19.32 -9.82
CA ARG A 169 4.68 -20.46 -9.27
C ARG A 169 3.48 -19.97 -8.44
N GLY A 170 3.68 -18.98 -7.55
CA GLY A 170 2.61 -18.38 -6.75
C GLY A 170 1.51 -17.80 -7.63
N ILE A 171 1.87 -17.04 -8.67
CA ILE A 171 0.92 -16.45 -9.64
C ILE A 171 0.11 -17.55 -10.34
N ARG A 172 0.76 -18.61 -10.86
CA ARG A 172 0.08 -19.73 -11.50
C ARG A 172 -0.91 -20.44 -10.57
N LEU A 173 -0.58 -20.53 -9.28
CA LEU A 173 -1.50 -21.10 -8.28
C LEU A 173 -2.70 -20.20 -8.03
N LEU A 174 -2.52 -18.88 -7.92
CA LEU A 174 -3.65 -17.93 -7.83
C LEU A 174 -4.57 -18.06 -9.03
N GLN A 175 -4.03 -18.13 -10.25
CA GLN A 175 -4.80 -18.34 -11.49
C GLN A 175 -5.55 -19.67 -11.49
N LYS A 176 -4.86 -20.77 -11.13
CA LYS A 176 -5.46 -22.11 -11.01
C LYS A 176 -6.68 -22.13 -10.10
N HIS A 177 -6.61 -21.40 -8.98
CA HIS A 177 -7.70 -21.31 -8.01
C HIS A 177 -8.68 -20.15 -8.27
N SER A 178 -8.49 -19.38 -9.35
CA SER A 178 -9.30 -18.21 -9.69
C SER A 178 -9.37 -17.20 -8.54
N VAL A 179 -8.25 -16.96 -7.87
CA VAL A 179 -8.11 -15.91 -6.85
C VAL A 179 -7.84 -14.58 -7.56
N ASP A 180 -8.54 -13.53 -7.13
CA ASP A 180 -8.34 -12.20 -7.68
C ASP A 180 -6.99 -11.62 -7.25
N PHE A 181 -6.20 -11.14 -8.20
CA PHE A 181 -4.91 -10.53 -7.90
C PHE A 181 -4.57 -9.36 -8.80
N ASN A 182 -3.73 -8.48 -8.31
CA ASN A 182 -3.10 -7.41 -9.06
C ASN A 182 -1.57 -7.51 -8.99
N ILE A 183 -0.89 -6.85 -9.91
CA ILE A 183 0.58 -6.82 -9.97
C ILE A 183 1.08 -5.46 -9.50
N ILE A 184 2.06 -5.49 -8.61
CA ILE A 184 2.86 -4.32 -8.23
C ILE A 184 4.27 -4.49 -8.78
N VAL A 185 4.69 -3.52 -9.57
CA VAL A 185 6.05 -3.40 -10.10
C VAL A 185 6.78 -2.29 -9.37
N THR A 186 7.89 -2.62 -8.77
CA THR A 186 8.79 -1.61 -8.23
C THR A 186 9.74 -1.17 -9.34
N VAL A 187 9.50 0.05 -9.88
CA VAL A 187 10.27 0.61 -11.00
C VAL A 187 11.58 1.17 -10.46
N ASN A 188 12.68 0.54 -10.83
CA ASN A 188 14.03 0.86 -10.41
C ASN A 188 14.88 1.32 -11.60
N HIS A 189 16.12 1.72 -11.34
CA HIS A 189 17.03 2.21 -12.38
C HIS A 189 17.20 1.25 -13.56
N VAL A 190 17.13 -0.06 -13.33
CA VAL A 190 17.37 -1.05 -14.38
C VAL A 190 16.12 -1.31 -15.20
N ASN A 191 15.00 -1.71 -14.56
CA ASN A 191 13.79 -2.10 -15.31
C ASN A 191 13.09 -0.90 -15.98
N ALA A 192 13.37 0.31 -15.52
CA ALA A 192 12.83 1.53 -16.13
C ALA A 192 13.31 1.80 -17.58
N ASP A 193 14.38 1.17 -18.02
CA ASP A 193 14.85 1.25 -19.40
C ASP A 193 14.17 0.23 -20.35
N TYR A 194 13.31 -0.65 -19.79
CA TYR A 194 12.61 -1.72 -20.52
C TYR A 194 11.07 -1.64 -20.37
N PRO A 195 10.44 -0.48 -20.61
CA PRO A 195 9.01 -0.25 -20.29
C PRO A 195 8.08 -1.25 -20.99
N LEU A 196 8.25 -1.48 -22.29
CA LEU A 196 7.37 -2.39 -23.03
C LEU A 196 7.62 -3.85 -22.72
N GLU A 197 8.84 -4.24 -22.39
CA GLU A 197 9.16 -5.60 -21.96
C GLU A 197 8.47 -5.90 -20.64
N VAL A 198 8.55 -4.98 -19.66
CA VAL A 198 7.87 -5.10 -18.37
C VAL A 198 6.35 -5.13 -18.54
N TYR A 199 5.79 -4.18 -19.29
CA TYR A 199 4.35 -4.08 -19.49
C TYR A 199 3.76 -5.30 -20.20
N ARG A 200 4.37 -5.70 -21.33
CA ARG A 200 3.92 -6.84 -22.13
C ARG A 200 4.07 -8.16 -21.38
N PHE A 201 5.15 -8.34 -20.62
CA PHE A 201 5.31 -9.51 -19.75
C PHE A 201 4.12 -9.65 -18.77
N ILE A 202 3.72 -8.55 -18.12
CA ILE A 202 2.62 -8.58 -17.16
C ILE A 202 1.28 -8.82 -17.87
N ARG A 203 1.03 -8.12 -18.96
CA ARG A 203 -0.22 -8.22 -19.74
C ARG A 203 -0.35 -9.54 -20.47
N ASP A 204 0.69 -9.98 -21.18
CA ASP A 204 0.60 -11.08 -22.14
C ASP A 204 1.03 -12.44 -21.55
N GLU A 205 2.07 -12.46 -20.68
CA GLU A 205 2.60 -13.71 -20.12
C GLU A 205 1.96 -14.03 -18.77
N ILE A 206 1.76 -13.04 -17.90
CA ILE A 206 1.04 -13.20 -16.62
C ILE A 206 -0.48 -13.14 -16.90
N GLY A 207 -0.94 -12.29 -17.81
CA GLY A 207 -2.37 -12.08 -18.06
C GLY A 207 -3.06 -11.31 -16.94
N ALA A 208 -2.35 -10.36 -16.30
CA ALA A 208 -2.91 -9.56 -15.23
C ALA A 208 -3.61 -8.31 -15.79
N ASP A 209 -4.82 -8.04 -15.28
CA ASP A 209 -5.64 -6.91 -15.69
C ASP A 209 -5.38 -5.64 -14.87
N TYR A 210 -4.77 -5.73 -13.69
CA TYR A 210 -4.51 -4.60 -12.80
C TYR A 210 -3.03 -4.47 -12.48
N ILE A 211 -2.45 -3.31 -12.81
CA ILE A 211 -1.02 -3.05 -12.69
C ILE A 211 -0.78 -1.74 -11.95
N GLN A 212 0.12 -1.79 -10.97
CA GLN A 212 0.62 -0.61 -10.27
C GLN A 212 2.13 -0.49 -10.47
N PHE A 213 2.59 0.69 -10.91
CA PHE A 213 4.00 1.04 -11.03
C PHE A 213 4.40 1.98 -9.91
N ILE A 214 5.36 1.57 -9.07
CA ILE A 214 5.83 2.34 -7.93
C ILE A 214 7.33 2.64 -8.13
N PRO A 215 7.76 3.92 -8.19
CA PRO A 215 9.17 4.25 -8.37
C PRO A 215 9.99 3.95 -7.11
N VAL A 216 11.19 3.38 -7.28
CA VAL A 216 12.22 3.36 -6.22
C VAL A 216 12.79 4.76 -6.08
N VAL A 217 12.71 5.30 -4.86
CA VAL A 217 13.36 6.55 -4.46
C VAL A 217 13.99 6.34 -3.08
N GLU A 218 15.25 5.98 -3.06
CA GLU A 218 16.01 5.76 -1.82
C GLU A 218 16.89 6.98 -1.56
N ARG A 219 16.58 7.73 -0.51
CA ARG A 219 17.37 8.90 -0.13
C ARG A 219 18.70 8.48 0.45
N ILE A 220 19.75 9.24 0.09
CA ILE A 220 21.10 9.11 0.65
C ILE A 220 21.54 10.44 1.27
N ASN A 221 22.23 10.35 2.38
CA ASN A 221 22.93 11.46 3.03
C ASN A 221 24.45 11.20 3.06
N ALA A 222 25.21 12.01 3.76
CA ALA A 222 26.67 11.87 3.85
C ALA A 222 27.14 10.53 4.47
N GLU A 223 26.27 9.83 5.20
CA GLU A 223 26.54 8.55 5.86
C GLU A 223 26.10 7.33 5.03
N GLY A 224 25.39 7.56 3.91
CA GLY A 224 24.87 6.52 3.02
C GLY A 224 23.35 6.54 2.90
N LEU A 225 22.70 5.36 2.84
CA LEU A 225 21.22 5.25 2.78
C LEU A 225 20.59 5.81 4.04
N SER A 226 19.61 6.68 3.88
CA SER A 226 18.89 7.28 5.00
C SER A 226 17.70 6.41 5.42
N LEU A 227 17.70 5.91 6.64
CA LEU A 227 16.57 5.20 7.25
C LEU A 227 15.33 6.08 7.40
N ARG A 228 15.49 7.41 7.38
CA ARG A 228 14.44 8.42 7.56
C ARG A 228 14.01 9.11 6.28
N GLN A 229 14.35 8.56 5.13
CA GLN A 229 14.03 9.18 3.82
C GLN A 229 14.53 10.64 3.69
N GLU A 230 15.61 10.98 4.40
CA GLU A 230 16.26 12.29 4.39
C GLU A 230 17.50 12.26 3.52
N GLY A 231 17.88 13.42 2.95
CA GLY A 231 19.12 13.59 2.18
C GLY A 231 18.86 14.26 0.85
N GLU A 232 19.93 14.81 0.27
CA GLU A 232 19.88 15.55 -0.99
C GLU A 232 20.10 14.65 -2.23
N GLY A 233 20.67 13.47 -2.04
CA GLY A 233 20.93 12.50 -3.10
C GLY A 233 19.96 11.33 -3.10
N VAL A 234 20.04 10.50 -4.13
CA VAL A 234 19.34 9.20 -4.23
C VAL A 234 20.33 8.11 -4.61
N SER A 235 20.01 6.86 -4.22
CA SER A 235 20.86 5.69 -4.55
C SER A 235 20.91 5.41 -6.05
N ASP A 236 21.92 4.66 -6.48
CA ASP A 236 22.05 4.20 -7.87
C ASP A 236 20.93 3.24 -8.30
N ARG A 237 20.16 2.68 -7.35
CA ARG A 237 18.98 1.85 -7.63
C ARG A 237 17.73 2.69 -7.90
N SER A 238 17.72 3.93 -7.46
CA SER A 238 16.59 4.84 -7.65
C SER A 238 16.39 5.16 -9.13
N VAL A 239 15.14 5.16 -9.57
CA VAL A 239 14.79 5.60 -10.91
C VAL A 239 14.90 7.12 -11.00
N ARG A 240 15.49 7.64 -12.08
CA ARG A 240 15.56 9.08 -12.32
C ARG A 240 14.21 9.62 -12.82
N PRO A 241 13.88 10.89 -12.52
CA PRO A 241 12.58 11.47 -12.95
C PRO A 241 12.30 11.33 -14.44
N GLU A 242 13.30 11.64 -15.30
CA GLU A 242 13.16 11.57 -16.75
C GLU A 242 13.03 10.10 -17.23
N GLN A 243 13.68 9.18 -16.54
CA GLN A 243 13.62 7.75 -16.83
C GLN A 243 12.25 7.21 -16.48
N PHE A 244 11.72 7.55 -15.30
CA PHE A 244 10.37 7.16 -14.89
C PHE A 244 9.28 7.78 -15.77
N GLY A 245 9.44 9.06 -16.15
CA GLY A 245 8.57 9.72 -17.12
C GLY A 245 8.52 9.00 -18.46
N ARG A 246 9.69 8.65 -19.03
CA ARG A 246 9.75 7.86 -20.28
C ARG A 246 9.13 6.47 -20.12
N PHE A 247 9.39 5.80 -18.98
CA PHE A 247 8.80 4.50 -18.69
C PHE A 247 7.27 4.56 -18.76
N LEU A 248 6.66 5.50 -18.05
CA LEU A 248 5.21 5.65 -18.03
C LEU A 248 4.63 6.08 -19.37
N THR A 249 5.23 7.07 -20.04
CA THR A 249 4.71 7.57 -21.33
C THR A 249 4.81 6.52 -22.43
N THR A 250 5.88 5.75 -22.47
CA THR A 250 6.05 4.66 -23.45
C THR A 250 4.98 3.56 -23.25
N ILE A 251 4.67 3.21 -22.00
CA ILE A 251 3.59 2.26 -21.70
C ILE A 251 2.23 2.87 -22.04
N PHE A 252 2.02 4.15 -21.70
CA PHE A 252 0.77 4.85 -21.98
C PHE A 252 0.45 4.85 -23.47
N ASP A 253 1.43 5.09 -24.33
CA ASP A 253 1.25 5.10 -25.78
C ASP A 253 0.76 3.74 -26.32
N GLU A 254 1.22 2.62 -25.77
CA GLU A 254 0.71 1.31 -26.13
C GLU A 254 -0.67 1.05 -25.51
N TRP A 255 -0.81 1.35 -24.22
CA TRP A 255 -2.02 1.11 -23.43
C TRP A 255 -3.24 1.86 -23.99
N VAL A 256 -3.07 3.15 -24.32
CA VAL A 256 -4.19 3.99 -24.79
C VAL A 256 -4.76 3.51 -26.12
N HIS A 257 -3.97 2.86 -26.96
CA HIS A 257 -4.40 2.38 -28.27
C HIS A 257 -4.98 0.96 -28.26
N ARG A 258 -4.68 0.16 -27.23
CA ARG A 258 -4.95 -1.29 -27.26
C ARG A 258 -5.70 -1.83 -26.07
N ASP A 259 -5.49 -1.23 -24.88
CA ASP A 259 -5.75 -1.90 -23.61
C ASP A 259 -6.74 -1.15 -22.70
N VAL A 260 -7.19 0.07 -23.07
CA VAL A 260 -8.19 0.85 -22.32
C VAL A 260 -9.47 0.01 -22.13
N GLY A 261 -9.92 -0.06 -20.86
CA GLY A 261 -11.09 -0.84 -20.48
C GLY A 261 -10.84 -2.35 -20.36
N ARG A 262 -9.60 -2.82 -20.61
CA ARG A 262 -9.20 -4.22 -20.49
C ARG A 262 -8.05 -4.41 -19.50
N VAL A 263 -7.05 -3.56 -19.56
CA VAL A 263 -5.96 -3.52 -18.57
C VAL A 263 -6.00 -2.19 -17.86
N PHE A 264 -5.99 -2.22 -16.55
CA PHE A 264 -6.08 -1.05 -15.68
C PHE A 264 -4.69 -0.74 -15.11
N VAL A 265 -4.10 0.33 -15.60
CA VAL A 265 -2.84 0.86 -15.04
C VAL A 265 -3.20 1.96 -14.05
N GLN A 266 -3.03 1.69 -12.76
CA GLN A 266 -3.53 2.53 -11.68
C GLN A 266 -3.14 4.01 -11.83
N THR A 267 -1.90 4.30 -12.21
CA THR A 267 -1.41 5.68 -12.43
C THR A 267 -2.17 6.39 -13.55
N PHE A 268 -2.49 5.70 -14.65
CA PHE A 268 -3.18 6.30 -15.79
C PHE A 268 -4.65 6.57 -15.47
N GLU A 269 -5.32 5.59 -14.85
CA GLU A 269 -6.71 5.74 -14.40
C GLU A 269 -6.85 6.88 -13.38
N ALA A 270 -5.92 6.96 -12.43
CA ALA A 270 -5.92 8.00 -11.41
C ALA A 270 -5.66 9.40 -12.00
N ALA A 271 -4.71 9.53 -12.92
CA ALA A 271 -4.44 10.78 -13.60
C ALA A 271 -5.64 11.25 -14.42
N LEU A 272 -6.29 10.33 -15.15
CA LEU A 272 -7.50 10.61 -15.93
C LEU A 272 -8.67 11.04 -15.02
N ALA A 273 -8.89 10.33 -13.91
CA ALA A 273 -9.95 10.65 -12.96
C ALA A 273 -9.76 12.06 -12.37
N ASN A 274 -8.53 12.41 -11.98
CA ASN A 274 -8.23 13.76 -11.46
C ASN A 274 -8.37 14.84 -12.54
N TRP A 275 -7.90 14.57 -13.76
CA TRP A 275 -8.08 15.50 -14.89
C TRP A 275 -9.56 15.76 -15.21
N ALA A 276 -10.38 14.73 -15.15
CA ALA A 276 -11.81 14.80 -15.38
C ALA A 276 -12.59 15.38 -14.20
N GLY A 277 -11.94 15.72 -13.07
CA GLY A 277 -12.59 16.26 -11.88
C GLY A 277 -13.49 15.27 -11.14
N MET A 278 -13.22 13.96 -11.26
CA MET A 278 -14.04 12.90 -10.67
C MET A 278 -13.79 12.70 -9.15
N GLY A 279 -12.96 13.52 -8.52
CA GLY A 279 -12.65 13.45 -7.08
C GLY A 279 -11.45 12.54 -6.80
N SER A 280 -11.46 11.80 -5.66
CA SER A 280 -10.33 10.96 -5.26
C SER A 280 -10.02 9.89 -6.31
N SER A 281 -8.77 9.89 -6.77
CA SER A 281 -8.27 9.00 -7.82
C SER A 281 -7.99 7.57 -7.37
N GLY A 282 -8.16 7.25 -6.06
CA GLY A 282 -7.75 5.97 -5.49
C GLY A 282 -6.24 5.85 -5.22
N ILE A 283 -5.42 6.80 -5.65
CA ILE A 283 -3.99 6.89 -5.31
C ILE A 283 -3.76 8.09 -4.41
N CYS A 284 -3.28 7.85 -3.19
CA CYS A 284 -3.10 8.92 -2.19
C CYS A 284 -2.08 9.99 -2.63
N VAL A 285 -1.07 9.64 -3.44
CA VAL A 285 -0.10 10.62 -3.96
C VAL A 285 -0.74 11.67 -4.87
N PHE A 286 -1.84 11.37 -5.54
CA PHE A 286 -2.56 12.32 -6.39
C PHE A 286 -3.65 13.09 -5.65
N ASN A 287 -3.90 12.77 -4.39
CA ASN A 287 -4.86 13.53 -3.58
C ASN A 287 -4.24 14.83 -3.08
N PRO A 288 -5.02 15.90 -2.93
CA PRO A 288 -4.50 17.20 -2.45
C PRO A 288 -4.01 17.16 -0.99
N THR A 289 -4.43 16.17 -0.20
CA THR A 289 -4.03 15.99 1.19
C THR A 289 -3.64 14.54 1.45
N CYS A 290 -2.76 14.31 2.42
CA CYS A 290 -2.43 12.99 2.97
C CYS A 290 -3.26 12.65 4.22
N GLY A 291 -2.85 11.63 4.97
CA GLY A 291 -3.36 11.32 6.31
C GLY A 291 -4.50 10.33 6.37
N SER A 292 -4.97 9.79 5.22
CA SER A 292 -6.02 8.77 5.16
C SER A 292 -5.50 7.34 4.96
N ALA A 293 -4.19 7.14 4.75
CA ALA A 293 -3.56 5.83 4.59
C ALA A 293 -2.44 5.67 5.61
N LEU A 294 -2.76 5.01 6.71
CA LEU A 294 -1.87 4.82 7.85
C LEU A 294 -1.16 3.47 7.81
N ALA A 295 -0.10 3.32 8.57
CA ALA A 295 0.55 2.03 8.79
C ALA A 295 0.48 1.65 10.28
N MET A 296 0.22 0.38 10.54
CA MET A 296 0.23 -0.16 11.88
C MET A 296 1.23 -1.31 11.99
N GLU A 297 2.15 -1.19 12.92
CA GLU A 297 3.18 -2.20 13.18
C GLU A 297 2.64 -3.38 14.01
N HIS A 298 3.40 -4.47 14.02
CA HIS A 298 3.09 -5.74 14.68
C HIS A 298 2.77 -5.62 16.19
N ASN A 299 3.24 -4.57 16.85
CA ASN A 299 3.02 -4.31 18.29
C ASN A 299 1.86 -3.32 18.56
N GLY A 300 1.15 -2.89 17.52
CA GLY A 300 0.06 -1.92 17.63
C GLY A 300 0.45 -0.46 17.50
N ASP A 301 1.71 -0.15 17.21
CA ASP A 301 2.17 1.22 16.93
C ASP A 301 1.58 1.71 15.61
N LEU A 302 0.92 2.88 15.66
CA LEU A 302 0.27 3.51 14.52
C LEU A 302 1.11 4.69 14.02
N TYR A 303 1.32 4.74 12.71
CA TYR A 303 2.09 5.77 12.03
C TYR A 303 1.25 6.52 11.00
N ALA A 304 1.61 7.78 10.76
CA ALA A 304 0.88 8.69 9.88
C ALA A 304 0.73 8.19 8.44
N CYS A 305 1.69 7.42 7.94
CA CYS A 305 1.71 6.90 6.57
C CYS A 305 2.64 5.68 6.46
N ASP A 306 2.37 4.79 5.50
CA ASP A 306 3.20 3.63 5.21
C ASP A 306 4.63 3.98 4.78
N HIS A 307 4.79 5.08 4.08
CA HIS A 307 6.11 5.59 3.67
C HIS A 307 6.94 6.15 4.84
N PHE A 308 6.28 6.53 5.94
CA PHE A 308 6.88 7.21 7.09
C PHE A 308 6.68 6.41 8.39
N VAL A 309 7.09 5.14 8.37
CA VAL A 309 7.19 4.32 9.60
C VAL A 309 8.49 4.69 10.31
N GLU A 310 8.46 5.83 11.00
CA GLU A 310 9.60 6.50 11.61
C GLU A 310 9.17 7.21 12.89
N PRO A 311 10.06 7.41 13.87
CA PRO A 311 9.69 8.00 15.17
C PRO A 311 8.97 9.35 15.07
N ASP A 312 9.34 10.19 14.12
CA ASP A 312 8.76 11.55 13.96
C ASP A 312 7.31 11.51 13.44
N TYR A 313 6.87 10.40 12.87
CA TYR A 313 5.52 10.17 12.34
C TYR A 313 4.71 9.17 13.17
N PHE A 314 5.22 8.81 14.34
CA PHE A 314 4.52 7.96 15.30
C PHE A 314 3.35 8.72 15.93
N LEU A 315 2.14 8.15 15.83
CA LEU A 315 0.91 8.75 16.36
C LEU A 315 0.57 8.25 17.76
N GLY A 316 0.95 7.02 18.06
CA GLY A 316 0.64 6.34 19.33
C GLY A 316 0.43 4.85 19.12
N ASN A 317 0.11 4.15 20.21
CA ASN A 317 -0.13 2.71 20.20
C ASN A 317 -1.61 2.41 20.49
N ILE A 318 -2.23 1.55 19.69
CA ILE A 318 -3.67 1.22 19.78
C ILE A 318 -4.05 0.49 21.08
N ASN A 319 -3.07 -0.07 21.80
CA ASN A 319 -3.32 -0.65 23.11
C ASN A 319 -3.48 0.41 24.22
N ASN A 320 -3.02 1.65 23.96
CA ASN A 320 -3.02 2.74 24.94
C ASN A 320 -4.06 3.82 24.62
N SER A 321 -4.41 3.97 23.33
CA SER A 321 -5.36 4.99 22.85
C SER A 321 -6.20 4.39 21.73
N HIS A 322 -7.46 4.79 21.65
CA HIS A 322 -8.31 4.31 20.56
C HIS A 322 -7.79 4.83 19.19
N MET A 323 -7.82 3.97 18.19
CA MET A 323 -7.35 4.28 16.82
C MET A 323 -7.97 5.57 16.28
N LEU A 324 -9.25 5.81 16.52
CA LEU A 324 -9.95 7.01 16.06
C LEU A 324 -9.34 8.30 16.63
N ASP A 325 -8.90 8.28 17.90
CA ASP A 325 -8.28 9.44 18.54
C ASP A 325 -6.92 9.75 17.90
N LEU A 326 -6.16 8.69 17.58
CA LEU A 326 -4.86 8.81 16.91
C LEU A 326 -4.99 9.37 15.49
N VAL A 327 -5.94 8.83 14.72
CA VAL A 327 -6.22 9.27 13.34
C VAL A 327 -6.76 10.69 13.28
N SER A 328 -7.49 11.12 14.31
CA SER A 328 -8.06 12.47 14.42
C SER A 328 -7.15 13.46 15.15
N SER A 329 -5.95 13.06 15.55
CA SER A 329 -5.01 13.94 16.26
C SER A 329 -4.58 15.13 15.41
N GLU A 330 -4.24 16.26 16.06
CA GLU A 330 -3.73 17.44 15.35
C GLU A 330 -2.44 17.13 14.58
N GLN A 331 -1.59 16.23 15.10
CA GLN A 331 -0.41 15.74 14.39
C GLN A 331 -0.78 15.11 13.05
N GLN A 332 -1.77 14.20 13.02
CA GLN A 332 -2.20 13.53 11.80
C GLN A 332 -2.90 14.49 10.83
N LEU A 333 -3.73 15.37 11.35
CA LEU A 333 -4.41 16.40 10.53
C LEU A 333 -3.41 17.36 9.90
N LYS A 334 -2.39 17.78 10.67
CA LYS A 334 -1.29 18.62 10.15
C LYS A 334 -0.50 17.88 9.08
N PHE A 335 -0.09 16.63 9.31
CA PHE A 335 0.59 15.81 8.32
C PHE A 335 -0.19 15.75 7.00
N GLY A 336 -1.52 15.59 7.08
CA GLY A 336 -2.38 15.59 5.91
C GLY A 336 -2.40 16.91 5.15
N ARG A 337 -2.51 18.05 5.86
CA ARG A 337 -2.54 19.38 5.28
C ARG A 337 -1.20 19.82 4.69
N ASP A 338 -0.10 19.46 5.34
CA ASP A 338 1.26 19.87 4.94
C ASP A 338 1.57 19.53 3.48
N LYS A 339 1.01 18.45 2.94
CA LYS A 339 1.17 18.10 1.53
C LYS A 339 0.74 19.21 0.58
N ARG A 340 -0.33 19.92 0.88
CA ARG A 340 -0.86 21.03 0.07
C ARG A 340 -0.28 22.37 0.49
N GLU A 341 -0.19 22.59 1.81
CA GLU A 341 0.14 23.90 2.39
C GLU A 341 1.63 24.23 2.29
N SER A 342 2.50 23.20 2.18
CA SER A 342 3.95 23.37 2.07
C SER A 342 4.47 23.35 0.63
N LEU A 343 3.59 23.32 -0.38
CA LEU A 343 4.02 23.31 -1.78
C LEU A 343 4.77 24.60 -2.14
N PRO A 344 5.96 24.48 -2.78
CA PRO A 344 6.67 25.64 -3.29
C PRO A 344 5.93 26.25 -4.49
N GLN A 345 6.22 27.53 -4.77
CA GLN A 345 5.55 28.29 -5.85
C GLN A 345 5.63 27.56 -7.20
N PHE A 346 6.73 26.91 -7.50
CA PHE A 346 6.91 26.08 -8.70
C PHE A 346 5.82 25.01 -8.84
N CYS A 347 5.45 24.33 -7.74
CA CYS A 347 4.39 23.34 -7.75
C CYS A 347 2.99 23.96 -7.84
N LEU A 348 2.81 25.15 -7.23
CA LEU A 348 1.53 25.87 -7.28
C LEU A 348 1.20 26.34 -8.69
N ASP A 349 2.20 26.71 -9.47
CA ASP A 349 2.08 27.18 -10.85
C ASP A 349 2.13 26.06 -11.90
N CYS A 350 2.23 24.80 -11.48
CA CYS A 350 2.38 23.66 -12.38
C CYS A 350 1.05 23.25 -13.03
N ASP A 351 1.02 23.23 -14.36
CA ASP A 351 -0.17 22.87 -15.15
C ASP A 351 -0.64 21.42 -14.94
N VAL A 352 0.27 20.52 -14.53
CA VAL A 352 0.01 19.10 -14.30
C VAL A 352 -0.12 18.73 -12.83
N ARG A 353 -0.29 19.73 -11.94
CA ARG A 353 -0.44 19.49 -10.49
C ARG A 353 -1.61 18.54 -10.15
N PHE A 354 -2.63 18.45 -11.00
CA PHE A 354 -3.75 17.54 -10.82
C PHE A 354 -3.34 16.06 -10.80
N ALA A 355 -2.20 15.71 -11.36
CA ALA A 355 -1.65 14.36 -11.44
C ALA A 355 -0.39 14.16 -10.57
N CYS A 356 -0.22 15.01 -9.53
CA CYS A 356 0.99 14.99 -8.72
C CYS A 356 0.70 14.99 -7.21
#